data_d77d1e894ed0a6bdef8392004bb5c653
#
_entry.id   d77d1e894ed0a6bdef8392004bb5c653
#
_cell.length_a   1.000
_cell.length_b   1.000
_cell.length_c   1.000
_cell.angle_alpha   90.00
_cell.angle_beta   90.00
_cell.angle_gamma   90.00
#
_symmetry.space_group_name_H-M   'P 1'
#
loop_
_entity.id
_entity.type
_entity.pdbx_description
1 polymer ?
#
loop_
_entity_poly.entity_id
_entity_poly.type
_entity_poly.pdbx_seq_one_letter_code
_entity_poly.pdbx_strand_id
1 'polypeptide(L)'
;MKLTALTPCFRSEAGSYGKDTRGMIRQHQFDKVELVQICHPNKSYDVLDEMLSHAEIILKKLALPYRVMSLCTGDMGFGAAKTFD
;
A
#
# COMPACT_ATOMS: atom_id res chain seq x y z
N MET A 1 5.84 -10.84 -14.63
CA MET A 1 6.17 -9.45 -15.05
C MET A 1 6.19 -8.58 -13.82
N LYS A 2 7.23 -7.76 -13.65
CA LYS A 2 7.39 -6.82 -12.52
C LYS A 2 7.40 -5.40 -13.07
N LEU A 3 6.57 -4.53 -12.53
CA LEU A 3 6.42 -3.14 -12.95
C LEU A 3 6.50 -2.23 -11.74
N THR A 4 7.00 -1.02 -11.95
CA THR A 4 6.98 0.04 -10.94
C THR A 4 6.80 1.39 -11.62
N ALA A 5 6.18 2.31 -10.93
CA ALA A 5 6.03 3.69 -11.37
C ALA A 5 6.01 4.65 -10.18
N LEU A 6 6.57 5.84 -10.37
CA LEU A 6 6.41 6.99 -9.50
C LEU A 6 5.46 7.97 -10.18
N THR A 7 4.32 8.25 -9.58
CA THR A 7 3.30 9.13 -10.16
C THR A 7 2.72 10.08 -9.13
N PRO A 8 2.31 11.30 -9.53
CA PRO A 8 1.43 12.11 -8.69
C PRO A 8 0.04 11.45 -8.64
N CYS A 9 -0.54 11.43 -7.44
CA CYS A 9 -1.87 10.90 -7.20
C CYS A 9 -2.76 11.97 -6.59
N PHE A 10 -4.08 11.87 -6.88
CA PHE A 10 -5.04 12.87 -6.47
C PHE A 10 -6.24 12.20 -5.80
N ARG A 11 -6.80 12.85 -4.78
CA ARG A 11 -8.03 12.42 -4.12
C ARG A 11 -8.80 13.61 -3.55
N SER A 12 -10.11 13.49 -3.50
CA SER A 12 -11.01 14.53 -2.96
C SER A 12 -11.29 14.38 -1.47
N GLU A 13 -11.20 13.15 -0.93
CA GLU A 13 -11.59 12.83 0.45
C GLU A 13 -10.72 13.47 1.54
N ALA A 14 -9.60 14.10 1.19
CA ALA A 14 -8.79 14.86 2.14
C ALA A 14 -9.54 16.05 2.76
N GLY A 15 -10.57 16.57 2.07
CA GLY A 15 -11.46 17.62 2.58
C GLY A 15 -12.72 17.10 3.28
N SER A 16 -12.88 15.78 3.39
CA SER A 16 -14.07 15.17 3.99
C SER A 16 -13.97 15.15 5.52
N TYR A 17 -15.13 15.11 6.18
CA TYR A 17 -15.18 14.86 7.62
C TYR A 17 -14.89 13.38 7.90
N GLY A 18 -13.89 13.11 8.73
CA GLY A 18 -13.53 11.74 9.09
C GLY A 18 -12.37 11.69 10.07
N LYS A 19 -12.00 10.48 10.47
CA LYS A 19 -10.93 10.23 11.43
C LYS A 19 -9.57 10.73 10.96
N ASP A 20 -9.33 10.71 9.64
CA ASP A 20 -8.03 10.98 9.01
C ASP A 20 -7.91 12.39 8.42
N THR A 21 -8.79 13.33 8.81
CA THR A 21 -8.81 14.69 8.24
C THR A 21 -7.94 15.69 8.98
N ARG A 22 -7.21 15.27 10.02
CA ARG A 22 -6.34 16.14 10.83
C ARG A 22 -4.91 16.12 10.32
N GLY A 23 -4.31 17.30 10.21
CA GLY A 23 -2.90 17.47 9.86
C GLY A 23 -2.60 17.07 8.42
N MET A 24 -1.46 16.42 8.19
CA MET A 24 -0.96 16.04 6.87
C MET A 24 -1.22 14.57 6.51
N ILE A 25 -2.06 13.87 7.27
CA ILE A 25 -2.32 12.43 7.08
C ILE A 25 -3.00 12.17 5.73
N ARG A 26 -3.94 13.04 5.34
CA ARG A 26 -4.60 12.96 4.04
C ARG A 26 -4.41 14.24 3.24
N GLN A 27 -3.78 14.10 2.09
CA GLN A 27 -3.51 15.19 1.17
C GLN A 27 -4.31 14.99 -0.11
N HIS A 28 -4.73 16.09 -0.75
CA HIS A 28 -5.41 16.06 -2.04
C HIS A 28 -4.50 15.61 -3.17
N GLN A 29 -3.21 15.89 -3.06
CA GLN A 29 -2.17 15.49 -4.01
C GLN A 29 -0.98 14.92 -3.24
N PHE A 30 -0.46 13.81 -3.71
CA PHE A 30 0.73 13.17 -3.14
C PHE A 30 1.42 12.33 -4.21
N ASP A 31 2.71 12.08 -4.01
CA ASP A 31 3.47 11.19 -4.86
C ASP A 31 3.38 9.76 -4.33
N LYS A 32 3.23 8.80 -5.24
CA LYS A 32 3.16 7.38 -4.91
C LYS A 32 4.09 6.57 -5.80
N VAL A 33 4.85 5.68 -5.17
CA VAL A 33 5.56 4.61 -5.86
C VAL A 33 4.68 3.37 -5.80
N GLU A 34 4.31 2.86 -6.97
CA GLU A 34 3.48 1.67 -7.11
C GLU A 34 4.33 0.49 -7.56
N LEU A 35 4.13 -0.66 -6.94
CA LEU A 35 4.71 -1.92 -7.36
C LEU A 35 3.59 -2.83 -7.85
N VAL A 36 3.73 -3.39 -9.06
CA VAL A 36 2.76 -4.32 -9.64
C VAL A 36 3.50 -5.55 -10.14
N GLN A 37 3.01 -6.72 -9.77
CA GLN A 37 3.51 -7.98 -10.30
C GLN A 37 2.38 -8.80 -10.91
N ILE A 38 2.59 -9.25 -12.14
CA ILE A 38 1.71 -10.19 -12.84
C ILE A 38 2.42 -11.54 -12.82
N CYS A 39 1.81 -12.52 -12.18
CA CYS A 39 2.39 -13.84 -11.96
C CYS A 39 1.34 -14.95 -12.18
N HIS A 40 1.81 -16.19 -12.21
CA HIS A 40 0.90 -17.33 -12.25
C HIS A 40 0.09 -17.42 -10.95
N PRO A 41 -1.21 -17.74 -11.00
CA PRO A 41 -2.09 -17.74 -9.83
C PRO A 41 -1.58 -18.55 -8.63
N ASN A 42 -0.96 -19.71 -8.86
CA ASN A 42 -0.44 -20.56 -7.80
C ASN A 42 0.78 -19.98 -7.06
N LYS A 43 1.37 -18.88 -7.55
CA LYS A 43 2.50 -18.17 -6.95
C LYS A 43 2.12 -16.81 -6.36
N SER A 44 0.85 -16.43 -6.43
CA SER A 44 0.42 -15.07 -6.07
C SER A 44 0.70 -14.72 -4.60
N TYR A 45 0.54 -15.64 -3.67
CA TYR A 45 0.84 -15.39 -2.26
C TYR A 45 2.34 -15.28 -1.98
N ASP A 46 3.16 -16.09 -2.64
CA ASP A 46 4.63 -15.98 -2.53
C ASP A 46 5.12 -14.65 -3.08
N VAL A 47 4.54 -14.21 -4.19
CA VAL A 47 4.84 -12.90 -4.79
C VAL A 47 4.39 -11.75 -3.90
N LEU A 48 3.24 -11.87 -3.23
CA LEU A 48 2.78 -10.88 -2.25
C LEU A 48 3.77 -10.75 -1.10
N ASP A 49 4.26 -11.85 -0.55
CA ASP A 49 5.24 -11.85 0.53
C ASP A 49 6.58 -11.23 0.07
N GLU A 50 7.00 -11.50 -1.17
CA GLU A 50 8.17 -10.86 -1.78
C GLU A 50 8.00 -9.34 -1.87
N MET A 51 6.86 -8.87 -2.36
CA MET A 51 6.54 -7.44 -2.46
C MET A 51 6.51 -6.77 -1.08
N LEU A 52 5.93 -7.43 -0.09
CA LEU A 52 5.94 -6.95 1.29
C LEU A 52 7.36 -6.76 1.79
N SER A 53 8.24 -7.74 1.56
CA SER A 53 9.65 -7.65 1.99
C SER A 53 10.37 -6.47 1.34
N HIS A 54 10.07 -6.15 0.09
CA HIS A 54 10.64 -4.99 -0.60
C HIS A 54 10.18 -3.67 0.03
N ALA A 55 8.90 -3.55 0.39
CA ALA A 55 8.38 -2.38 1.09
C ALA A 55 9.02 -2.22 2.48
N GLU A 56 9.16 -3.31 3.23
CA GLU A 56 9.80 -3.30 4.55
C GLU A 56 11.27 -2.87 4.50
N ILE A 57 12.02 -3.30 3.47
CA ILE A 57 13.43 -2.92 3.29
C ILE A 57 13.58 -1.39 3.20
N ILE A 58 12.68 -0.71 2.51
CA ILE A 58 12.70 0.75 2.41
C ILE A 58 12.54 1.39 3.80
N LEU A 59 11.56 0.93 4.57
CA LEU A 59 11.31 1.45 5.92
C LEU A 59 12.48 1.18 6.86
N LYS A 60 13.08 0.00 6.77
CA LYS A 60 14.27 -0.37 7.56
C LYS A 60 15.48 0.50 7.20
N LYS A 61 15.72 0.77 5.92
CA LYS A 61 16.81 1.65 5.48
C LYS A 61 16.62 3.10 5.93
N LEU A 62 15.38 3.56 6.04
CA LEU A 62 15.03 4.88 6.55
C LEU A 62 15.01 4.94 8.08
N ALA A 63 15.21 3.81 8.77
CA ALA A 63 15.13 3.67 10.23
C ALA A 63 13.79 4.17 10.80
N LEU A 64 12.69 3.96 10.07
CA LEU A 64 11.35 4.33 10.51
C LEU A 64 10.72 3.17 11.31
N PRO A 65 10.08 3.46 12.45
CA PRO A 65 9.30 2.44 13.15
C PRO A 65 8.03 2.13 12.35
N TYR A 66 7.71 0.85 12.24
CA TYR A 66 6.50 0.41 11.54
C TYR A 66 6.02 -0.94 12.08
N ARG A 67 4.84 -1.34 11.69
CA ARG A 67 4.31 -2.69 11.89
C ARG A 67 3.58 -3.14 10.63
N VAL A 68 3.60 -4.42 10.36
CA VAL A 68 2.83 -5.03 9.27
C VAL A 68 1.49 -5.49 9.83
N MET A 69 0.41 -5.01 9.23
CA MET A 69 -0.96 -5.34 9.60
C MET A 69 -1.56 -6.27 8.54
N SER A 70 -2.00 -7.46 8.95
CA SER A 70 -2.86 -8.27 8.09
C SER A 70 -4.29 -7.78 8.24
N LEU A 71 -4.88 -7.28 7.16
CA LEU A 71 -6.22 -6.70 7.23
C LEU A 71 -7.29 -7.78 7.37
N CYS A 72 -8.31 -7.48 8.16
CA CYS A 72 -9.54 -8.26 8.21
C CYS A 72 -10.43 -7.97 6.98
N THR A 73 -11.40 -8.83 6.73
CA THR A 73 -12.27 -8.72 5.55
C THR A 73 -13.05 -7.41 5.47
N GLY A 74 -13.36 -6.79 6.60
CA GLY A 74 -14.05 -5.49 6.64
C GLY A 74 -13.21 -4.32 6.13
N ASP A 75 -11.88 -4.45 6.13
CA ASP A 75 -10.96 -3.40 5.70
C ASP A 75 -10.31 -3.70 4.35
N MET A 76 -10.56 -4.88 3.78
CA MET A 76 -10.02 -5.27 2.49
C MET A 76 -10.86 -4.71 1.34
N GLY A 77 -10.21 -4.36 0.22
CA GLY A 77 -10.90 -4.02 -1.01
C GLY A 77 -11.70 -5.21 -1.56
N PHE A 78 -12.77 -4.92 -2.28
CA PHE A 78 -13.70 -5.94 -2.82
C PHE A 78 -13.00 -7.06 -3.62
N GLY A 79 -11.98 -6.72 -4.40
CA GLY A 79 -11.25 -7.69 -5.23
C GLY A 79 -10.06 -8.37 -4.53
N ALA A 80 -9.79 -8.05 -3.27
CA ALA A 80 -8.62 -8.56 -2.57
C ALA A 80 -8.93 -9.87 -1.82
N ALA A 81 -8.01 -10.82 -1.90
CA ALA A 81 -8.07 -12.08 -1.16
C ALA A 81 -7.20 -12.04 0.11
N LYS A 82 -6.14 -11.24 0.11
CA LYS A 82 -5.22 -11.02 1.24
C LYS A 82 -4.59 -9.64 1.10
N THR A 83 -4.53 -8.89 2.18
CA THR A 83 -4.00 -7.53 2.18
C THR A 83 -3.14 -7.30 3.42
N PHE A 84 -1.98 -6.74 3.21
CA PHE A 84 -1.15 -6.15 4.27
C PHE A 84 -1.17 -4.63 4.19
N ASP A 85 -1.09 -3.99 5.36
CA ASP A 85 -1.00 -2.53 5.51
C ASP A 85 0.12 -2.17 6.50
#